data_0eaefdfc70a11761a6f054581f74c258
#
_entry.id   0eaefdfc70a11761a6f054581f74c258
#
_cell.length_a   1.000
_cell.length_b   1.000
_cell.length_c   1.000
_cell.angle_alpha   90.00
_cell.angle_beta   90.00
_cell.angle_gamma   90.00
#
_symmetry.space_group_name_H-M   'P 1'
#
loop_
_entity.id
_entity.type
_entity.pdbx_description
1 polymer ?
#
loop_
_entity_poly.entity_id
_entity_poly.type
_entity_poly.pdbx_seq_one_letter_code
_entity_poly.pdbx_strand_id
1 'polypeptide(L)'
;TSCSWSIMNQLLVALATIRHEYRDTRHNIGFKMLDAFAEASNIAFADKRYGFVAHCRVKNAEIVLLKPSTYMNLSGNAVRYWLQQEKIPVENMLVLVDDLNLPFGSIRMRKQGSNGGHNGLGHIQQVLGTQNYARLRFGIGNEFTKGRQVNFVLGQWTDEEEKILPERLKIVCEIIPSFCLQGMDRTMNLFNGK
;
A
#
# COMPACT_ATOMS: atom_id res chain seq x y z
N THR A 1 -20.14 17.31 -27.98
CA THR A 1 -19.95 16.29 -26.95
C THR A 1 -18.48 16.25 -26.57
N SER A 2 -18.08 17.13 -25.65
CA SER A 2 -16.74 17.13 -25.10
C SER A 2 -16.61 15.91 -24.19
N CYS A 3 -15.96 14.86 -24.67
CA CYS A 3 -15.38 13.87 -23.78
C CYS A 3 -14.28 14.59 -23.02
N SER A 4 -14.61 15.15 -21.85
CA SER A 4 -13.59 15.55 -20.90
C SER A 4 -12.92 14.29 -20.39
N TRP A 5 -11.77 13.97 -20.95
CA TRP A 5 -10.87 13.00 -20.37
C TRP A 5 -10.38 13.59 -19.07
N SER A 6 -11.17 13.43 -18.01
CA SER A 6 -10.72 13.83 -16.69
C SER A 6 -9.46 13.03 -16.36
N ILE A 7 -8.39 13.75 -16.10
CA ILE A 7 -7.16 13.14 -15.58
C ILE A 7 -7.57 12.39 -14.32
N MET A 8 -7.39 11.05 -14.33
CA MET A 8 -7.77 10.23 -13.20
C MET A 8 -6.66 10.28 -12.15
N ASN A 9 -6.93 10.99 -11.06
CA ASN A 9 -6.01 11.06 -9.93
C ASN A 9 -6.20 9.83 -9.05
N GLN A 10 -5.09 9.18 -8.72
CA GLN A 10 -5.04 7.98 -7.89
C GLN A 10 -4.17 8.24 -6.66
N LEU A 11 -4.54 7.67 -5.52
CA LEU A 11 -3.74 7.72 -4.30
C LEU A 11 -3.26 6.32 -3.94
N LEU A 12 -1.96 6.16 -3.85
CA LEU A 12 -1.31 4.94 -3.38
C LEU A 12 -0.79 5.19 -1.96
N VAL A 13 -1.34 4.47 -0.99
CA VAL A 13 -0.97 4.62 0.42
C VAL A 13 -0.28 3.35 0.89
N ALA A 14 0.92 3.48 1.42
CA ALA A 14 1.61 2.37 2.07
C ALA A 14 1.50 2.50 3.59
N LEU A 15 0.94 1.49 4.25
CA LEU A 15 0.83 1.46 5.70
C LEU A 15 2.04 0.74 6.30
N ALA A 16 2.87 1.53 6.99
CA ALA A 16 4.07 1.05 7.68
C ALA A 16 4.48 2.10 8.72
N THR A 17 5.60 1.90 9.38
CA THR A 17 6.09 2.87 10.38
C THR A 17 7.36 3.56 9.89
N ILE A 18 7.45 4.87 10.10
CA ILE A 18 8.64 5.66 9.77
C ILE A 18 9.76 5.50 10.80
N ARG A 19 9.53 4.80 11.89
CA ARG A 19 10.56 4.56 12.90
C ARG A 19 11.74 3.82 12.27
N HIS A 20 12.92 4.41 12.36
CA HIS A 20 14.14 3.90 11.74
C HIS A 20 14.45 2.45 12.17
N GLU A 21 14.16 2.11 13.41
CA GLU A 21 14.37 0.77 13.98
C GLU A 21 13.54 -0.34 13.32
N TYR A 22 12.44 0.01 12.64
CA TYR A 22 11.56 -0.95 11.96
C TYR A 22 11.67 -0.93 10.45
N ARG A 23 12.64 -0.20 9.91
CA ARG A 23 12.79 0.07 8.48
C ARG A 23 12.79 -1.20 7.61
N ASP A 24 13.51 -2.23 8.03
CA ASP A 24 13.67 -3.46 7.26
C ASP A 24 12.91 -4.63 7.90
N THR A 25 11.83 -4.35 8.63
CA THR A 25 11.00 -5.38 9.24
C THR A 25 9.88 -5.83 8.31
N ARG A 26 9.27 -6.98 8.62
CA ARG A 26 8.12 -7.50 7.88
C ARG A 26 6.95 -6.54 7.87
N HIS A 27 6.74 -5.81 8.97
CA HIS A 27 5.66 -4.84 9.09
C HIS A 27 5.84 -3.64 8.14
N ASN A 28 7.06 -3.38 7.67
CA ASN A 28 7.34 -2.25 6.78
C ASN A 28 7.30 -2.62 5.29
N ILE A 29 6.77 -3.78 4.94
CA ILE A 29 6.66 -4.19 3.54
C ILE A 29 5.86 -3.19 2.70
N GLY A 30 4.87 -2.50 3.29
CA GLY A 30 4.12 -1.46 2.61
C GLY A 30 5.01 -0.35 2.08
N PHE A 31 5.90 0.18 2.92
CA PHE A 31 6.86 1.21 2.49
C PHE A 31 7.84 0.66 1.45
N LYS A 32 8.29 -0.57 1.64
CA LYS A 32 9.21 -1.22 0.71
C LYS A 32 8.60 -1.37 -0.69
N MET A 33 7.33 -1.73 -0.77
CA MET A 33 6.59 -1.79 -2.04
C MET A 33 6.54 -0.43 -2.73
N LEU A 34 6.19 0.60 -1.98
CA LEU A 34 6.04 1.94 -2.54
C LEU A 34 7.40 2.54 -2.91
N ASP A 35 8.43 2.30 -2.11
CA ASP A 35 9.79 2.72 -2.41
C ASP A 35 10.33 2.04 -3.68
N ALA A 36 10.03 0.77 -3.88
CA ALA A 36 10.42 0.05 -5.10
C ALA A 36 9.77 0.68 -6.35
N PHE A 37 8.51 1.04 -6.27
CA PHE A 37 7.82 1.72 -7.37
C PHE A 37 8.40 3.12 -7.63
N ALA A 38 8.68 3.88 -6.58
CA ALA A 38 9.26 5.22 -6.69
C ALA A 38 10.66 5.16 -7.33
N GLU A 39 11.48 4.20 -6.93
CA GLU A 39 12.81 3.99 -7.50
C GLU A 39 12.72 3.60 -8.99
N ALA A 40 11.84 2.67 -9.33
CA ALA A 40 11.62 2.25 -10.72
C ALA A 40 11.10 3.38 -11.60
N SER A 41 10.37 4.33 -11.02
CA SER A 41 9.81 5.49 -11.72
C SER A 41 10.71 6.72 -11.66
N ASN A 42 11.87 6.62 -11.01
CA ASN A 42 12.84 7.69 -10.83
C ASN A 42 12.24 8.95 -10.19
N ILE A 43 11.45 8.75 -9.13
CA ILE A 43 10.83 9.83 -8.35
C ILE A 43 11.26 9.73 -6.89
N ALA A 44 11.26 10.87 -6.20
CA ALA A 44 11.65 10.95 -4.80
C ALA A 44 10.51 11.47 -3.95
N PHE A 45 10.44 10.97 -2.71
CA PHE A 45 9.48 11.46 -1.71
C PHE A 45 9.97 12.76 -1.08
N ALA A 46 9.03 13.66 -0.80
CA ALA A 46 9.28 14.89 -0.05
C ALA A 46 8.51 14.86 1.26
N ASP A 47 9.09 15.44 2.31
CA ASP A 47 8.42 15.56 3.61
C ASP A 47 7.29 16.57 3.51
N LYS A 48 6.08 16.13 3.75
CA LYS A 48 4.86 16.93 3.70
C LYS A 48 4.02 16.70 4.94
N ARG A 49 2.86 17.33 5.01
CA ARG A 49 1.95 17.17 6.14
C ARG A 49 1.45 15.73 6.23
N TYR A 50 1.57 15.13 7.41
CA TYR A 50 1.17 13.77 7.74
C TYR A 50 1.95 12.65 7.05
N GLY A 51 2.95 12.96 6.23
CA GLY A 51 3.72 11.89 5.60
C GLY A 51 4.70 12.35 4.54
N PHE A 52 5.32 11.37 3.91
CA PHE A 52 6.18 11.57 2.77
C PHE A 52 5.38 11.34 1.50
N VAL A 53 5.46 12.28 0.56
CA VAL A 53 4.62 12.30 -0.63
C VAL A 53 5.48 12.42 -1.88
N ALA A 54 5.11 11.68 -2.92
CA ALA A 54 5.69 11.79 -4.25
C ALA A 54 4.57 11.86 -5.28
N HIS A 55 4.83 12.55 -6.38
CA HIS A 55 3.90 12.64 -7.50
C HIS A 55 4.51 11.97 -8.71
N CYS A 56 3.71 11.17 -9.40
CA CYS A 56 4.12 10.45 -10.59
C CYS A 56 3.00 10.52 -11.62
N ARG A 57 3.37 10.49 -12.89
CA ARG A 57 2.41 10.41 -13.99
C ARG A 57 2.70 9.17 -14.82
N VAL A 58 1.67 8.33 -15.01
CA VAL A 58 1.73 7.16 -15.88
C VAL A 58 0.66 7.34 -16.93
N LYS A 59 1.05 7.62 -18.16
CA LYS A 59 0.13 7.94 -19.27
C LYS A 59 -0.79 9.09 -18.87
N ASN A 60 -2.13 8.86 -18.82
CA ASN A 60 -3.11 9.87 -18.45
C ASN A 60 -3.49 9.85 -16.96
N ALA A 61 -2.84 9.01 -16.16
CA ALA A 61 -3.13 8.92 -14.73
C ALA A 61 -2.08 9.70 -13.93
N GLU A 62 -2.54 10.57 -13.03
CA GLU A 62 -1.70 11.20 -12.00
C GLU A 62 -1.76 10.39 -10.74
N ILE A 63 -0.61 10.02 -10.21
CA ILE A 63 -0.48 9.14 -9.05
C ILE A 63 0.18 9.92 -7.93
N VAL A 64 -0.48 9.95 -6.77
CA VAL A 64 0.07 10.47 -5.53
C VAL A 64 0.48 9.29 -4.67
N LEU A 65 1.74 9.23 -4.30
CA LEU A 65 2.29 8.19 -3.42
C LEU A 65 2.41 8.77 -2.02
N LEU A 66 1.82 8.09 -1.03
CA LEU A 66 1.81 8.55 0.35
C LEU A 66 2.40 7.48 1.28
N LYS A 67 3.43 7.86 2.02
CA LYS A 67 3.94 7.11 3.17
C LYS A 67 3.59 7.88 4.44
N PRO A 68 2.50 7.52 5.15
CA PRO A 68 2.10 8.25 6.35
C PRO A 68 3.22 8.26 7.40
N SER A 69 3.42 9.42 8.03
CA SER A 69 4.37 9.59 9.13
C SER A 69 3.68 9.55 10.50
N THR A 70 2.39 9.30 10.52
CA THR A 70 1.60 9.12 11.74
C THR A 70 1.89 7.76 12.39
N TYR A 71 1.49 7.60 13.65
CA TYR A 71 1.40 6.26 14.22
C TYR A 71 0.44 5.41 13.40
N MET A 72 0.67 4.09 13.38
CA MET A 72 -0.13 3.17 12.58
C MET A 72 -1.64 3.30 12.88
N ASN A 73 -2.00 3.41 14.15
CA ASN A 73 -3.40 3.58 14.57
C ASN A 73 -3.99 4.96 14.28
N LEU A 74 -3.23 5.86 13.66
CA LEU A 74 -3.67 7.18 13.21
C LEU A 74 -3.52 7.37 11.70
N SER A 75 -3.28 6.31 10.96
CA SER A 75 -3.08 6.34 9.50
C SER A 75 -4.23 6.99 8.73
N GLY A 76 -5.46 6.85 9.23
CA GLY A 76 -6.64 7.44 8.59
C GLY A 76 -6.59 8.96 8.52
N ASN A 77 -5.91 9.62 9.44
CA ASN A 77 -5.77 11.09 9.41
C ASN A 77 -4.97 11.54 8.20
N ALA A 78 -3.87 10.86 7.89
CA ALA A 78 -3.06 11.15 6.72
C ALA A 78 -3.82 10.85 5.42
N VAL A 79 -4.50 9.72 5.38
CA VAL A 79 -5.29 9.32 4.21
C VAL A 79 -6.39 10.31 3.91
N ARG A 80 -7.19 10.68 4.92
CA ARG A 80 -8.27 11.65 4.75
C ARG A 80 -7.74 12.98 4.26
N TYR A 81 -6.66 13.49 4.87
CA TYR A 81 -6.07 14.76 4.48
C TYR A 81 -5.67 14.75 3.00
N TRP A 82 -4.97 13.72 2.55
CA TRP A 82 -4.44 13.68 1.18
C TRP A 82 -5.52 13.38 0.13
N LEU A 83 -6.55 12.61 0.47
CA LEU A 83 -7.70 12.45 -0.41
C LEU A 83 -8.40 13.80 -0.65
N GLN A 84 -8.56 14.59 0.41
CA GLN A 84 -9.20 15.93 0.31
C GLN A 84 -8.29 16.93 -0.39
N GLN A 85 -7.02 16.96 -0.03
CA GLN A 85 -6.04 17.91 -0.60
C GLN A 85 -5.87 17.73 -2.10
N GLU A 86 -5.80 16.50 -2.56
CA GLU A 86 -5.62 16.15 -3.97
C GLU A 86 -6.94 15.92 -4.71
N LYS A 87 -8.07 16.05 -4.02
CA LYS A 87 -9.42 15.86 -4.57
C LYS A 87 -9.58 14.49 -5.23
N ILE A 88 -9.14 13.45 -4.53
CA ILE A 88 -9.18 12.05 -5.00
C ILE A 88 -10.35 11.35 -4.32
N PRO A 89 -11.26 10.72 -5.08
CA PRO A 89 -12.33 9.91 -4.48
C PRO A 89 -11.78 8.63 -3.86
N VAL A 90 -12.47 8.09 -2.86
CA VAL A 90 -12.03 6.89 -2.13
C VAL A 90 -11.86 5.68 -3.04
N GLU A 91 -12.71 5.54 -4.06
CA GLU A 91 -12.61 4.45 -5.04
C GLU A 91 -11.33 4.48 -5.89
N ASN A 92 -10.63 5.61 -5.91
CA ASN A 92 -9.37 5.77 -6.63
C ASN A 92 -8.14 5.61 -5.71
N MET A 93 -8.33 5.03 -4.54
CA MET A 93 -7.26 4.78 -3.58
C MET A 93 -6.90 3.30 -3.55
N LEU A 94 -5.62 3.01 -3.51
CA LEU A 94 -5.10 1.67 -3.25
C LEU A 94 -4.21 1.70 -2.01
N VAL A 95 -4.53 0.88 -1.03
CA VAL A 95 -3.78 0.78 0.23
C VAL A 95 -2.92 -0.48 0.20
N LEU A 96 -1.62 -0.33 0.45
CA LEU A 96 -0.64 -1.42 0.47
C LEU A 96 -0.34 -1.79 1.91
N VAL A 97 -0.56 -3.05 2.29
CA VAL A 97 -0.42 -3.51 3.68
C VAL A 97 0.24 -4.89 3.76
N ASP A 98 0.82 -5.19 4.91
CA ASP A 98 1.25 -6.53 5.28
C ASP A 98 0.07 -7.38 5.73
N ASP A 99 0.16 -8.71 5.55
CA ASP A 99 -0.87 -9.65 5.97
C ASP A 99 -0.24 -10.92 6.53
N LEU A 100 -0.49 -11.18 7.82
CA LEU A 100 -0.05 -12.39 8.52
C LEU A 100 -0.77 -13.66 8.05
N ASN A 101 -1.96 -13.52 7.52
CA ASN A 101 -2.82 -14.64 7.13
C ASN A 101 -2.51 -15.19 5.74
N LEU A 102 -1.57 -14.56 5.03
CA LEU A 102 -1.12 -15.00 3.72
C LEU A 102 0.31 -15.53 3.81
N PRO A 103 0.61 -16.62 3.08
CA PRO A 103 1.99 -17.10 2.99
C PRO A 103 2.94 -16.01 2.48
N PHE A 104 4.19 -16.08 2.88
CA PHE A 104 5.19 -15.10 2.45
C PHE A 104 5.23 -14.99 0.92
N GLY A 105 5.23 -13.76 0.44
CA GLY A 105 5.31 -13.45 -0.98
C GLY A 105 3.99 -13.51 -1.73
N SER A 106 2.91 -13.99 -1.12
CA SER A 106 1.59 -13.98 -1.72
C SER A 106 1.07 -12.55 -1.85
N ILE A 107 0.47 -12.24 -2.99
CA ILE A 107 -0.11 -10.92 -3.25
C ILE A 107 -1.60 -11.13 -3.50
N ARG A 108 -2.43 -10.47 -2.73
CA ARG A 108 -3.88 -10.55 -2.87
C ARG A 108 -4.50 -9.17 -2.82
N MET A 109 -5.37 -8.89 -3.76
CA MET A 109 -6.06 -7.62 -3.85
C MET A 109 -7.56 -7.83 -3.70
N ARG A 110 -8.22 -6.84 -3.07
CA ARG A 110 -9.68 -6.78 -2.93
C ARG A 110 -10.15 -5.34 -3.05
N LYS A 111 -11.37 -5.16 -3.54
CA LYS A 111 -12.02 -3.84 -3.62
C LYS A 111 -12.58 -3.38 -2.29
N GLN A 112 -12.90 -4.32 -1.40
CA GLN A 112 -13.54 -4.07 -0.12
C GLN A 112 -13.23 -5.23 0.82
N GLY A 113 -13.50 -5.05 2.08
CA GLY A 113 -13.36 -6.10 3.07
C GLY A 113 -13.02 -5.59 4.45
N SER A 114 -12.99 -6.51 5.43
CA SER A 114 -12.65 -6.18 6.80
C SER A 114 -11.17 -5.76 6.94
N ASN A 115 -10.85 -5.11 8.06
CA ASN A 115 -9.47 -4.70 8.34
C ASN A 115 -8.55 -5.88 8.70
N GLY A 116 -9.09 -7.08 8.95
CA GLY A 116 -8.30 -8.25 9.29
C GLY A 116 -7.48 -8.10 10.59
N GLY A 117 -7.87 -7.19 11.47
CA GLY A 117 -7.13 -6.87 12.68
C GLY A 117 -5.95 -5.91 12.45
N HIS A 118 -5.76 -5.42 11.24
CA HIS A 118 -4.69 -4.46 10.96
C HIS A 118 -5.08 -3.07 11.48
N ASN A 119 -4.28 -2.51 12.38
CA ASN A 119 -4.58 -1.24 13.07
C ASN A 119 -4.71 -0.07 12.10
N GLY A 120 -3.87 0.00 11.08
CA GLY A 120 -3.93 1.06 10.08
C GLY A 120 -5.19 1.01 9.25
N LEU A 121 -5.58 -0.16 8.76
CA LEU A 121 -6.83 -0.34 8.02
C LEU A 121 -8.04 -0.04 8.91
N GLY A 122 -7.98 -0.45 10.18
CA GLY A 122 -9.05 -0.15 11.15
C GLY A 122 -9.27 1.34 11.32
N HIS A 123 -8.20 2.12 11.43
CA HIS A 123 -8.32 3.57 11.59
C HIS A 123 -8.80 4.26 10.30
N ILE A 124 -8.33 3.81 9.13
CA ILE A 124 -8.83 4.31 7.85
C ILE A 124 -10.34 4.07 7.74
N GLN A 125 -10.79 2.86 8.07
CA GLN A 125 -12.21 2.53 8.08
C GLN A 125 -13.00 3.45 9.03
N GLN A 126 -12.48 3.69 10.22
CA GLN A 126 -13.12 4.55 11.21
C GLN A 126 -13.24 6.00 10.72
N VAL A 127 -12.16 6.54 10.15
CA VAL A 127 -12.09 7.94 9.72
C VAL A 127 -12.90 8.18 8.45
N LEU A 128 -12.83 7.28 7.47
CA LEU A 128 -13.57 7.41 6.21
C LEU A 128 -15.01 6.91 6.30
N GLY A 129 -15.35 6.14 7.34
CA GLY A 129 -16.69 5.58 7.53
C GLY A 129 -17.04 4.47 6.55
N THR A 130 -16.05 3.85 5.89
CA THR A 130 -16.28 2.81 4.88
C THR A 130 -15.13 1.80 4.85
N GLN A 131 -15.46 0.57 4.45
CA GLN A 131 -14.50 -0.49 4.11
C GLN A 131 -14.36 -0.65 2.59
N ASN A 132 -15.07 0.16 1.81
CA ASN A 132 -15.14 0.02 0.35
C ASN A 132 -14.03 0.82 -0.33
N TYR A 133 -12.81 0.36 -0.16
CA TYR A 133 -11.64 0.88 -0.87
C TYR A 133 -10.71 -0.28 -1.24
N ALA A 134 -9.97 -0.10 -2.32
CA ALA A 134 -9.05 -1.11 -2.83
C ALA A 134 -7.86 -1.29 -1.88
N ARG A 135 -7.45 -2.54 -1.67
CA ARG A 135 -6.28 -2.89 -0.88
C ARG A 135 -5.48 -4.01 -1.52
N LEU A 136 -4.18 -3.87 -1.42
CA LEU A 136 -3.22 -4.91 -1.79
C LEU A 136 -2.60 -5.45 -0.50
N ARG A 137 -2.76 -6.73 -0.26
CA ARG A 137 -2.19 -7.43 0.88
C ARG A 137 -0.98 -8.24 0.44
N PHE A 138 0.15 -7.96 1.06
CA PHE A 138 1.38 -8.70 0.84
C PHE A 138 1.58 -9.67 2.00
N GLY A 139 1.62 -10.97 1.70
CA GLY A 139 1.80 -12.01 2.71
C GLY A 139 3.17 -11.98 3.33
N ILE A 140 3.22 -11.93 4.66
CA ILE A 140 4.46 -12.01 5.42
C ILE A 140 4.61 -13.34 6.17
N GLY A 141 3.58 -14.21 6.08
CA GLY A 141 3.56 -15.49 6.75
C GLY A 141 3.18 -15.38 8.23
N ASN A 142 3.06 -16.53 8.88
CA ASN A 142 2.65 -16.60 10.28
C ASN A 142 3.48 -17.65 11.06
N GLU A 143 4.69 -17.90 10.64
CA GLU A 143 5.58 -18.88 11.27
C GLU A 143 6.14 -18.31 12.59
N PHE A 144 5.31 -18.23 13.61
CA PHE A 144 5.69 -17.77 14.93
C PHE A 144 5.01 -18.61 16.01
N THR A 145 5.64 -18.69 17.17
CA THR A 145 5.06 -19.34 18.33
C THR A 145 3.93 -18.47 18.90
N LYS A 146 2.87 -19.11 19.40
CA LYS A 146 1.76 -18.40 20.03
C LYS A 146 2.26 -17.38 21.06
N GLY A 147 1.79 -16.14 20.96
CA GLY A 147 2.20 -15.03 21.82
C GLY A 147 3.41 -14.25 21.31
N ARG A 148 4.06 -14.65 20.21
CA ARG A 148 5.21 -13.96 19.64
C ARG A 148 4.91 -13.24 18.31
N GLN A 149 3.64 -12.98 18.04
CA GLN A 149 3.22 -12.31 16.80
C GLN A 149 3.91 -10.95 16.61
N VAL A 150 3.99 -10.14 17.68
CA VAL A 150 4.61 -8.81 17.61
C VAL A 150 6.09 -8.93 17.23
N ASN A 151 6.82 -9.86 17.85
CA ASN A 151 8.23 -10.08 17.54
C ASN A 151 8.43 -10.54 16.09
N PHE A 152 7.51 -11.34 15.56
CA PHE A 152 7.56 -11.81 14.18
C PHE A 152 7.36 -10.66 13.18
N VAL A 153 6.30 -9.86 13.33
CA VAL A 153 6.01 -8.76 12.40
C VAL A 153 7.07 -7.67 12.44
N LEU A 154 7.67 -7.44 13.61
CA LEU A 154 8.75 -6.48 13.79
C LEU A 154 10.14 -7.11 13.57
N GLY A 155 10.20 -8.39 13.19
CA GLY A 155 11.42 -9.07 12.84
C GLY A 155 11.91 -8.75 11.44
N GLN A 156 13.20 -8.97 11.23
CA GLN A 156 13.83 -8.79 9.92
C GLN A 156 13.52 -9.98 9.00
N TRP A 157 13.68 -9.76 7.70
CA TRP A 157 13.56 -10.80 6.71
C TRP A 157 14.67 -11.84 6.86
N THR A 158 14.35 -13.09 6.63
CA THR A 158 15.39 -14.13 6.51
C THR A 158 16.15 -13.98 5.20
N ASP A 159 17.33 -14.60 5.11
CA ASP A 159 18.13 -14.56 3.87
C ASP A 159 17.36 -15.16 2.69
N GLU A 160 16.58 -16.20 2.93
CA GLU A 160 15.75 -16.83 1.89
C GLU A 160 14.63 -15.89 1.42
N GLU A 161 13.97 -15.21 2.36
CA GLU A 161 12.93 -14.22 2.06
C GLU A 161 13.52 -13.05 1.27
N GLU A 162 14.69 -12.55 1.65
CA GLU A 162 15.36 -11.45 0.95
C GLU A 162 15.72 -11.78 -0.51
N LYS A 163 15.99 -13.05 -0.81
CA LYS A 163 16.27 -13.50 -2.19
C LYS A 163 15.02 -13.47 -3.07
N ILE A 164 13.85 -13.70 -2.48
CA ILE A 164 12.58 -13.78 -3.20
C ILE A 164 11.94 -12.38 -3.33
N LEU A 165 12.19 -11.51 -2.36
CA LEU A 165 11.55 -10.19 -2.28
C LEU A 165 11.66 -9.35 -3.57
N PRO A 166 12.83 -9.22 -4.23
CA PRO A 166 12.92 -8.39 -5.43
C PRO A 166 11.97 -8.79 -6.55
N GLU A 167 11.78 -10.10 -6.77
CA GLU A 167 10.82 -10.61 -7.75
C GLU A 167 9.37 -10.22 -7.39
N ARG A 168 9.02 -10.36 -6.11
CA ARG A 168 7.69 -10.01 -5.61
C ARG A 168 7.42 -8.51 -5.71
N LEU A 169 8.41 -7.71 -5.37
CA LEU A 169 8.31 -6.24 -5.49
C LEU A 169 8.18 -5.81 -6.95
N LYS A 170 8.80 -6.51 -7.88
CA LYS A 170 8.66 -6.25 -9.31
C LYS A 170 7.21 -6.45 -9.76
N ILE A 171 6.54 -7.49 -9.26
CA ILE A 171 5.13 -7.73 -9.56
C ILE A 171 4.27 -6.56 -9.05
N VAL A 172 4.54 -6.07 -7.85
CA VAL A 172 3.84 -4.90 -7.30
C VAL A 172 4.04 -3.68 -8.19
N CYS A 173 5.23 -3.45 -8.71
CA CYS A 173 5.52 -2.35 -9.64
C CYS A 173 4.72 -2.46 -10.94
N GLU A 174 4.29 -3.65 -11.34
CA GLU A 174 3.40 -3.86 -12.48
C GLU A 174 1.92 -3.67 -12.09
N ILE A 175 1.55 -4.03 -10.86
CA ILE A 175 0.18 -3.90 -10.35
C ILE A 175 -0.23 -2.43 -10.25
N ILE A 176 0.65 -1.57 -9.76
CA ILE A 176 0.32 -0.15 -9.52
C ILE A 176 -0.13 0.56 -10.80
N PRO A 177 0.61 0.51 -11.92
CA PRO A 177 0.12 1.08 -13.18
C PRO A 177 -1.15 0.43 -13.68
N SER A 178 -1.28 -0.88 -13.54
CA SER A 178 -2.49 -1.60 -13.94
C SER A 178 -3.73 -1.09 -13.19
N PHE A 179 -3.62 -0.94 -11.88
CA PHE A 179 -4.71 -0.37 -11.07
C PHE A 179 -5.07 1.04 -11.55
N CYS A 180 -4.09 1.88 -11.77
CA CYS A 180 -4.32 3.28 -12.16
C CYS A 180 -4.92 3.43 -13.55
N LEU A 181 -4.59 2.53 -14.47
CA LEU A 181 -5.01 2.64 -15.87
C LEU A 181 -6.22 1.77 -16.24
N GLN A 182 -6.39 0.63 -15.57
CA GLN A 182 -7.40 -0.37 -15.94
C GLN A 182 -8.45 -0.62 -14.86
N GLY A 183 -8.21 -0.14 -13.63
CA GLY A 183 -9.08 -0.36 -12.49
C GLY A 183 -8.82 -1.67 -11.76
N MET A 184 -9.49 -1.83 -10.61
CA MET A 184 -9.21 -2.93 -9.69
C MET A 184 -9.68 -4.28 -10.22
N ASP A 185 -10.85 -4.36 -10.86
CA ASP A 185 -11.38 -5.63 -11.35
C ASP A 185 -10.43 -6.32 -12.32
N ARG A 186 -9.95 -5.58 -13.30
CA ARG A 186 -9.03 -6.10 -14.30
C ARG A 186 -7.67 -6.43 -13.70
N THR A 187 -7.20 -5.61 -12.79
CA THR A 187 -5.94 -5.84 -12.08
C THR A 187 -6.01 -7.10 -11.21
N MET A 188 -7.12 -7.33 -10.51
CA MET A 188 -7.32 -8.56 -9.75
C MET A 188 -7.29 -9.80 -10.64
N ASN A 189 -7.96 -9.75 -11.80
CA ASN A 189 -7.98 -10.86 -12.75
C ASN A 189 -6.57 -11.20 -13.27
N LEU A 190 -5.74 -10.19 -13.48
CA LEU A 190 -4.38 -10.37 -14.02
C LEU A 190 -3.37 -10.84 -12.98
N PHE A 191 -3.51 -10.40 -11.74
CA PHE A 191 -2.42 -10.54 -10.75
C PHE A 191 -2.79 -11.37 -9.51
N ASN A 192 -4.06 -11.53 -9.14
CA ASN A 192 -4.40 -12.38 -7.99
C ASN A 192 -3.99 -13.83 -8.29
N GLY A 193 -3.33 -14.45 -7.30
CA GLY A 193 -2.82 -15.80 -7.44
C GLY A 193 -1.42 -15.90 -8.03
N LYS A 194 -0.81 -14.77 -8.28
CA LYS A 194 0.59 -14.69 -8.72
C LYS A 194 1.50 -14.27 -7.58
#